data_a1a2b276c30ed8fc5d90e91d5524f65d
#
_entry.id   a1a2b276c30ed8fc5d90e91d5524f65d
#
_cell.length_a   1.000
_cell.length_b   1.000
_cell.length_c   1.000
_cell.angle_alpha   90.00
_cell.angle_beta   90.00
_cell.angle_gamma   90.00
#
_symmetry.space_group_name_H-M   'P 1'
#
loop_
_entity.id
_entity.type
_entity.pdbx_description
1 polymer ?
#
loop_
_entity_poly.entity_id
_entity_poly.type
_entity_poly.pdbx_seq_one_letter_code
_entity_poly.pdbx_strand_id
1 'polypeptide(L)'
;MMDKHVSKILLEAVQMLCTAKRVLDPDAPENDQLYKLAHKNHPVTIWCRTSRANFVWTLDLIDALHSEWRFRYGHPETKIHKSYLVAQILRGTIPDPSAFLVPHCDRVTPFALAMPNEYKSPDGDAVASYRAYYMSPEKQKIATWSKARAPPTWWRCI
;
A
#
# COMPACT_ATOMS: atom_id res chain seq x y z
N MET A 1 5.39 10.28 -5.61
CA MET A 1 5.43 10.05 -4.16
C MET A 1 6.70 10.70 -3.62
N MET A 2 6.63 11.39 -2.46
CA MET A 2 7.80 12.00 -1.79
C MET A 2 8.77 10.93 -1.26
N ASP A 3 10.05 11.26 -1.10
CA ASP A 3 11.10 10.28 -0.77
C ASP A 3 10.79 9.45 0.47
N LYS A 4 10.42 10.09 1.58
CA LYS A 4 10.10 9.42 2.83
C LYS A 4 8.97 8.40 2.70
N HIS A 5 8.01 8.64 1.81
CA HIS A 5 6.86 7.76 1.64
C HIS A 5 7.16 6.50 0.84
N VAL A 6 8.22 6.47 0.05
CA VAL A 6 8.55 5.26 -0.73
C VAL A 6 8.80 4.07 0.19
N SER A 7 9.69 4.21 1.17
CA SER A 7 9.95 3.14 2.14
C SER A 7 8.81 2.97 3.16
N LYS A 8 8.21 4.08 3.62
CA LYS A 8 7.14 4.04 4.62
C LYS A 8 5.88 3.33 4.08
N ILE A 9 5.41 3.69 2.91
CA ILE A 9 4.20 3.09 2.32
C ILE A 9 4.46 1.63 1.94
N LEU A 10 5.68 1.27 1.51
CA LEU A 10 6.06 -0.12 1.31
C LEU A 10 5.85 -0.94 2.60
N LEU A 11 6.38 -0.48 3.73
CA LEU A 11 6.18 -1.14 5.03
C LEU A 11 4.70 -1.22 5.40
N GLU A 12 3.97 -0.09 5.32
CA GLU A 12 2.55 -0.03 5.69
C GLU A 12 1.68 -0.93 4.81
N ALA A 13 1.93 -0.98 3.51
CA ALA A 13 1.21 -1.87 2.59
C ALA A 13 1.41 -3.35 2.96
N VAL A 14 2.64 -3.76 3.29
CA VAL A 14 2.92 -5.12 3.74
C VAL A 14 2.22 -5.42 5.07
N GLN A 15 2.23 -4.49 6.04
CA GLN A 15 1.52 -4.65 7.30
C GLN A 15 0.01 -4.82 7.10
N MET A 16 -0.59 -4.06 6.19
CA MET A 16 -2.02 -4.16 5.86
C MET A 16 -2.35 -5.50 5.21
N LEU A 17 -1.50 -6.00 4.29
CA LEU A 17 -1.67 -7.32 3.69
C LEU A 17 -1.48 -8.46 4.69
N CYS A 18 -0.50 -8.37 5.60
CA CYS A 18 -0.35 -9.35 6.69
C CYS A 18 -1.60 -9.40 7.56
N THR A 19 -2.17 -8.25 7.89
CA THR A 19 -3.42 -8.19 8.65
C THR A 19 -4.59 -8.76 7.86
N ALA A 20 -4.71 -8.43 6.56
CA ALA A 20 -5.73 -8.99 5.69
C ALA A 20 -5.62 -10.52 5.61
N LYS A 21 -4.42 -11.07 5.38
CA LYS A 21 -4.14 -12.52 5.34
C LYS A 21 -4.56 -13.20 6.65
N ARG A 22 -4.13 -12.67 7.81
CA ARG A 22 -4.49 -13.23 9.13
C ARG A 22 -5.99 -13.23 9.40
N VAL A 23 -6.74 -12.29 8.85
CA VAL A 23 -8.20 -12.22 9.00
C VAL A 23 -8.90 -13.21 8.07
N LEU A 24 -8.40 -13.37 6.85
CA LEU A 24 -8.99 -14.24 5.82
C LEU A 24 -8.64 -15.72 6.02
N ASP A 25 -7.45 -15.98 6.58
CA ASP A 25 -6.88 -17.31 6.75
C ASP A 25 -6.13 -17.37 8.10
N PRO A 26 -6.87 -17.40 9.23
CA PRO A 26 -6.30 -17.26 10.56
C PRO A 26 -5.40 -18.44 10.97
N ASP A 27 -5.66 -19.63 10.45
CA ASP A 27 -4.95 -20.86 10.81
C ASP A 27 -3.78 -21.19 9.87
N ALA A 28 -3.49 -20.31 8.91
CA ALA A 28 -2.39 -20.51 7.97
C ALA A 28 -1.03 -20.58 8.69
N PRO A 29 -0.23 -21.63 8.47
CA PRO A 29 1.06 -21.83 9.17
C PRO A 29 2.06 -20.71 8.87
N GLU A 30 2.02 -20.10 7.69
CA GLU A 30 2.87 -18.99 7.30
C GLU A 30 2.59 -17.71 8.11
N ASN A 31 1.46 -17.61 8.82
CA ASN A 31 1.16 -16.46 9.67
C ASN A 31 2.25 -16.19 10.71
N ASP A 32 2.99 -17.20 11.16
CA ASP A 32 4.10 -17.03 12.11
C ASP A 32 5.25 -16.20 11.53
N GLN A 33 5.41 -16.17 10.21
CA GLN A 33 6.42 -15.41 9.49
C GLN A 33 5.96 -14.00 9.09
N LEU A 34 4.67 -13.69 9.27
CA LEU A 34 4.07 -12.42 8.89
C LEU A 34 4.09 -11.42 10.06
N TYR A 35 4.02 -10.14 9.73
CA TYR A 35 3.80 -9.11 10.75
C TYR A 35 2.54 -9.40 11.57
N LYS A 36 2.58 -9.00 12.84
CA LYS A 36 1.44 -9.13 13.75
C LYS A 36 0.25 -8.33 13.23
N LEU A 37 -0.94 -8.77 13.60
CA LEU A 37 -2.19 -8.09 13.27
C LEU A 37 -2.18 -6.65 13.81
N ALA A 38 -2.38 -5.69 12.92
CA ALA A 38 -2.46 -4.27 13.25
C ALA A 38 -3.47 -3.58 12.33
N HIS A 39 -4.14 -2.54 12.84
CA HIS A 39 -5.05 -1.71 12.05
C HIS A 39 -6.11 -2.48 11.25
N LYS A 40 -6.70 -3.53 11.86
CA LYS A 40 -7.70 -4.42 11.25
C LYS A 40 -8.85 -3.65 10.58
N ASN A 41 -9.29 -2.56 11.20
CA ASN A 41 -10.43 -1.76 10.74
C ASN A 41 -10.03 -0.53 9.93
N HIS A 42 -8.74 -0.38 9.57
CA HIS A 42 -8.31 0.69 8.69
C HIS A 42 -8.94 0.50 7.29
N PRO A 43 -9.48 1.56 6.64
CA PRO A 43 -10.18 1.45 5.37
C PRO A 43 -9.38 0.70 4.28
N VAL A 44 -8.08 0.96 4.17
CA VAL A 44 -7.22 0.26 3.19
C VAL A 44 -7.03 -1.21 3.56
N THR A 45 -6.92 -1.56 4.85
CA THR A 45 -6.84 -2.96 5.28
C THR A 45 -8.13 -3.73 4.96
N ILE A 46 -9.29 -3.08 5.13
CA ILE A 46 -10.57 -3.65 4.71
C ILE A 46 -10.59 -3.81 3.19
N TRP A 47 -10.18 -2.78 2.45
CA TRP A 47 -10.11 -2.81 1.00
C TRP A 47 -9.22 -3.96 0.48
N CYS A 48 -8.04 -4.18 1.08
CA CYS A 48 -7.14 -5.29 0.72
C CYS A 48 -7.80 -6.67 0.84
N ARG A 49 -8.70 -6.87 1.82
CA ARG A 49 -9.42 -8.14 2.01
C ARG A 49 -10.80 -8.19 1.37
N THR A 50 -11.20 -7.15 0.65
CA THR A 50 -12.50 -7.11 -0.05
C THR A 50 -12.51 -8.05 -1.23
N SER A 51 -11.49 -8.04 -2.08
CA SER A 51 -11.38 -8.94 -3.22
C SER A 51 -9.95 -9.45 -3.41
N ARG A 52 -9.82 -10.60 -4.06
CA ARG A 52 -8.50 -11.13 -4.43
C ARG A 52 -7.72 -10.15 -5.32
N ALA A 53 -8.42 -9.48 -6.23
CA ALA A 53 -7.81 -8.48 -7.12
C ALA A 53 -7.22 -7.29 -6.33
N ASN A 54 -7.88 -6.81 -5.26
CA ASN A 54 -7.34 -5.75 -4.40
C ASN A 54 -6.06 -6.21 -3.68
N PHE A 55 -6.05 -7.43 -3.18
CA PHE A 55 -4.88 -8.02 -2.52
C PHE A 55 -3.70 -8.10 -3.47
N VAL A 56 -3.90 -8.63 -4.68
CA VAL A 56 -2.88 -8.75 -5.73
C VAL A 56 -2.39 -7.36 -6.17
N TRP A 57 -3.31 -6.42 -6.41
CA TRP A 57 -2.94 -5.04 -6.75
C TRP A 57 -2.02 -4.40 -5.70
N THR A 58 -2.28 -4.68 -4.42
CA THR A 58 -1.42 -4.16 -3.34
C THR A 58 -0.03 -4.82 -3.35
N LEU A 59 0.06 -6.12 -3.68
CA LEU A 59 1.35 -6.78 -3.89
C LEU A 59 2.12 -6.17 -5.06
N ASP A 60 1.44 -5.85 -6.17
CA ASP A 60 2.08 -5.22 -7.33
C ASP A 60 2.54 -3.79 -7.01
N LEU A 61 1.78 -3.05 -6.19
CA LEU A 61 2.23 -1.77 -5.66
C LEU A 61 3.50 -1.92 -4.80
N ILE A 62 3.59 -2.96 -3.98
CA ILE A 62 4.77 -3.23 -3.16
C ILE A 62 6.00 -3.53 -4.04
N ASP A 63 5.83 -4.29 -5.12
CA ASP A 63 6.92 -4.57 -6.09
C ASP A 63 7.42 -3.26 -6.72
N ALA A 64 6.50 -2.41 -7.16
CA ALA A 64 6.83 -1.10 -7.73
C ALA A 64 7.54 -0.18 -6.71
N LEU A 65 7.06 -0.17 -5.46
CA LEU A 65 7.69 0.61 -4.38
C LEU A 65 9.08 0.09 -4.01
N HIS A 66 9.29 -1.22 -4.03
CA HIS A 66 10.61 -1.82 -3.77
C HIS A 66 11.61 -1.45 -4.86
N SER A 67 11.21 -1.51 -6.12
CA SER A 67 12.02 -1.08 -7.25
C SER A 67 12.36 0.41 -7.18
N GLU A 68 11.36 1.25 -6.87
CA GLU A 68 11.53 2.68 -6.69
C GLU A 68 12.43 3.01 -5.49
N TRP A 69 12.33 2.27 -4.39
CA TRP A 69 13.18 2.42 -3.23
C TRP A 69 14.65 2.15 -3.58
N ARG A 70 14.95 1.07 -4.30
CA ARG A 70 16.30 0.79 -4.77
C ARG A 70 16.84 1.91 -5.66
N PHE A 71 16.04 2.33 -6.62
CA PHE A 71 16.42 3.40 -7.55
C PHE A 71 16.72 4.72 -6.82
N ARG A 72 15.81 5.19 -5.99
CA ARG A 72 15.96 6.48 -5.31
C ARG A 72 17.13 6.55 -4.35
N TYR A 73 17.38 5.47 -3.65
CA TYR A 73 18.43 5.43 -2.62
C TYR A 73 19.74 4.83 -3.11
N GLY A 74 19.87 4.59 -4.41
CA GLY A 74 21.08 4.04 -5.02
C GLY A 74 21.46 2.66 -4.48
N HIS A 75 20.48 1.86 -4.12
CA HIS A 75 20.73 0.52 -3.61
C HIS A 75 21.00 -0.47 -4.75
N PRO A 76 21.98 -1.38 -4.61
CA PRO A 76 22.22 -2.44 -5.58
C PRO A 76 21.04 -3.41 -5.65
N GLU A 77 20.93 -4.17 -6.73
CA GLU A 77 19.88 -5.17 -6.93
C GLU A 77 19.81 -6.22 -5.82
N THR A 78 20.97 -6.54 -5.23
CA THR A 78 21.08 -7.46 -4.10
C THR A 78 20.49 -6.92 -2.79
N LYS A 79 20.27 -5.60 -2.70
CA LYS A 79 19.70 -5.00 -1.49
C LYS A 79 18.18 -5.17 -1.49
N ILE A 80 17.69 -5.89 -0.48
CA ILE A 80 16.27 -6.19 -0.32
C ILE A 80 15.73 -5.46 0.91
N HIS A 81 14.60 -4.75 0.76
CA HIS A 81 13.89 -4.15 1.87
C HIS A 81 13.29 -5.26 2.76
N LYS A 82 13.44 -5.18 4.09
CA LYS A 82 12.97 -6.25 5.00
C LYS A 82 11.50 -6.60 4.79
N SER A 83 10.63 -5.60 4.65
CA SER A 83 9.21 -5.84 4.40
C SER A 83 8.93 -6.51 3.06
N TYR A 84 9.81 -6.33 2.07
CA TYR A 84 9.66 -7.00 0.78
C TYR A 84 9.84 -8.51 0.88
N LEU A 85 10.72 -9.00 1.78
CA LEU A 85 10.83 -10.43 2.06
C LEU A 85 9.50 -11.02 2.58
N VAL A 86 8.82 -10.29 3.45
CA VAL A 86 7.49 -10.68 3.95
C VAL A 86 6.44 -10.65 2.83
N ALA A 87 6.52 -9.67 1.92
CA ALA A 87 5.62 -9.60 0.77
C ALA A 87 5.77 -10.80 -0.18
N GLN A 88 6.99 -11.37 -0.30
CA GLN A 88 7.19 -12.58 -1.11
C GLN A 88 6.49 -13.80 -0.49
N ILE A 89 6.45 -13.92 0.84
CA ILE A 89 5.67 -14.97 1.52
C ILE A 89 4.18 -14.77 1.20
N LEU A 90 3.66 -13.54 1.33
CA LEU A 90 2.27 -13.22 1.01
C LEU A 90 1.91 -13.54 -0.45
N ARG A 91 2.84 -13.29 -1.40
CA ARG A 91 2.63 -13.59 -2.82
C ARG A 91 2.55 -15.10 -3.08
N GLY A 92 3.33 -15.89 -2.36
CA GLY A 92 3.28 -17.36 -2.43
C GLY A 92 2.08 -17.99 -1.72
N THR A 93 1.37 -17.22 -0.88
CA THR A 93 0.32 -17.75 0.02
C THR A 93 -0.95 -16.90 0.00
N ILE A 94 -1.32 -16.37 -1.17
CA ILE A 94 -2.56 -15.59 -1.33
C ILE A 94 -3.75 -16.43 -0.85
N PRO A 95 -4.67 -15.87 -0.03
CA PRO A 95 -5.85 -16.59 0.43
C PRO A 95 -6.72 -17.12 -0.70
N ASP A 96 -7.46 -18.21 -0.42
CA ASP A 96 -8.42 -18.76 -1.37
C ASP A 96 -9.42 -17.69 -1.82
N PRO A 97 -9.81 -17.65 -3.11
CA PRO A 97 -10.78 -16.68 -3.62
C PRO A 97 -12.11 -16.63 -2.86
N SER A 98 -12.53 -17.74 -2.26
CA SER A 98 -13.77 -17.81 -1.48
C SER A 98 -13.66 -17.15 -0.10
N ALA A 99 -12.44 -16.94 0.43
CA ALA A 99 -12.21 -16.35 1.74
C ALA A 99 -12.40 -14.82 1.77
N PHE A 100 -12.35 -14.15 0.63
CA PHE A 100 -12.47 -12.70 0.53
C PHE A 100 -13.90 -12.23 0.83
N LEU A 101 -14.04 -10.95 1.28
CA LEU A 101 -15.36 -10.38 1.60
C LEU A 101 -16.32 -10.39 0.41
N VAL A 102 -15.79 -10.24 -0.81
CA VAL A 102 -16.53 -10.46 -2.06
C VAL A 102 -15.88 -11.67 -2.75
N PRO A 103 -16.40 -12.88 -2.50
CA PRO A 103 -15.81 -14.10 -3.03
C PRO A 103 -15.76 -14.10 -4.55
N HIS A 104 -14.69 -14.69 -5.10
CA HIS A 104 -14.49 -14.85 -6.55
C HIS A 104 -14.55 -13.53 -7.35
N CYS A 105 -14.31 -12.39 -6.72
CA CYS A 105 -14.24 -11.10 -7.41
C CYS A 105 -12.84 -10.89 -7.99
N ASP A 106 -12.73 -10.93 -9.31
CA ASP A 106 -11.49 -10.74 -10.07
C ASP A 106 -11.25 -9.29 -10.51
N ARG A 107 -12.07 -8.36 -10.05
CA ARG A 107 -11.94 -6.93 -10.36
C ARG A 107 -11.45 -6.15 -9.14
N VAL A 108 -10.59 -5.16 -9.40
CA VAL A 108 -10.23 -4.16 -8.40
C VAL A 108 -11.48 -3.33 -8.08
N THR A 109 -11.84 -3.28 -6.80
CA THR A 109 -12.98 -2.49 -6.33
C THR A 109 -12.57 -1.01 -6.18
N PRO A 110 -13.51 -0.05 -6.06
CA PRO A 110 -13.17 1.35 -5.81
C PRO A 110 -12.20 1.51 -4.64
N PHE A 111 -11.17 2.32 -4.82
CA PHE A 111 -10.12 2.50 -3.81
C PHE A 111 -10.66 3.11 -2.51
N ALA A 112 -10.17 2.62 -1.39
CA ALA A 112 -10.47 3.23 -0.10
C ALA A 112 -9.87 4.64 0.00
N LEU A 113 -10.69 5.61 0.43
CA LEU A 113 -10.27 7.00 0.65
C LEU A 113 -9.91 7.20 2.13
N ALA A 114 -8.64 6.89 2.46
CA ALA A 114 -8.10 6.97 3.82
C ALA A 114 -7.46 8.34 4.11
N MET A 115 -8.26 9.40 4.03
CA MET A 115 -7.86 10.76 4.33
C MET A 115 -9.02 11.55 4.96
N PRO A 116 -8.79 12.74 5.57
CA PRO A 116 -9.84 13.63 6.05
C PRO A 116 -10.85 13.99 4.95
N ASN A 117 -12.09 14.22 5.34
CA ASN A 117 -13.20 14.40 4.39
C ASN A 117 -13.01 15.60 3.45
N GLU A 118 -12.36 16.67 3.93
CA GLU A 118 -12.07 17.87 3.14
C GLU A 118 -11.19 17.62 1.91
N TYR A 119 -10.47 16.50 1.87
CA TYR A 119 -9.63 16.12 0.71
C TYR A 119 -10.30 15.09 -0.21
N LYS A 120 -11.50 14.62 0.15
CA LYS A 120 -12.20 13.62 -0.67
C LYS A 120 -12.94 14.32 -1.81
N SER A 121 -12.67 13.86 -3.02
CA SER A 121 -13.42 14.33 -4.21
C SER A 121 -14.89 13.95 -4.10
N PRO A 122 -15.82 14.87 -4.42
CA PRO A 122 -17.26 14.61 -4.32
C PRO A 122 -17.76 13.46 -5.19
N ASP A 123 -17.07 13.19 -6.30
CA ASP A 123 -17.36 12.10 -7.24
C ASP A 123 -16.66 10.78 -6.89
N GLY A 124 -15.89 10.76 -5.78
CA GLY A 124 -15.17 9.58 -5.33
C GLY A 124 -13.87 9.28 -6.10
N ASP A 125 -13.37 10.22 -6.92
CA ASP A 125 -12.10 10.06 -7.61
C ASP A 125 -10.95 9.92 -6.59
N ALA A 126 -10.39 8.71 -6.53
CA ALA A 126 -9.31 8.39 -5.61
C ALA A 126 -8.01 9.14 -5.96
N VAL A 127 -7.69 9.30 -7.24
CA VAL A 127 -6.48 9.99 -7.67
C VAL A 127 -6.55 11.48 -7.30
N ALA A 128 -7.68 12.13 -7.60
CA ALA A 128 -7.92 13.52 -7.21
C ALA A 128 -7.85 13.69 -5.69
N SER A 129 -8.51 12.81 -4.92
CA SER A 129 -8.53 12.84 -3.46
C SER A 129 -7.14 12.69 -2.85
N TYR A 130 -6.37 11.68 -3.29
CA TYR A 130 -5.01 11.49 -2.77
C TYR A 130 -4.05 12.60 -3.20
N ARG A 131 -4.19 13.19 -4.38
CA ARG A 131 -3.42 14.37 -4.80
C ARG A 131 -3.75 15.58 -3.94
N ALA A 132 -5.03 15.84 -3.69
CA ALA A 132 -5.46 16.93 -2.80
C ALA A 132 -4.89 16.74 -1.38
N TYR A 133 -4.97 15.54 -0.82
CA TYR A 133 -4.40 15.24 0.48
C TYR A 133 -2.87 15.38 0.51
N TYR A 134 -2.19 15.01 -0.57
CA TYR A 134 -0.74 15.21 -0.68
C TYR A 134 -0.34 16.68 -0.69
N MET A 135 -1.23 17.57 -1.14
CA MET A 135 -1.04 19.03 -1.13
C MET A 135 -1.37 19.67 0.22
N SER A 136 -1.83 18.91 1.22
CA SER A 136 -2.15 19.45 2.55
C SER A 136 -0.93 20.07 3.22
N PRO A 137 -1.11 21.08 4.10
CA PRO A 137 -0.01 21.71 4.84
C PRO A 137 0.86 20.70 5.63
N GLU A 138 0.24 19.66 6.17
CA GLU A 138 0.95 18.60 6.89
C GLU A 138 1.89 17.80 5.98
N LYS A 139 1.44 17.46 4.77
CA LYS A 139 2.26 16.73 3.79
C LYS A 139 3.34 17.64 3.22
N GLN A 140 3.06 18.92 3.01
CA GLN A 140 4.04 19.90 2.54
C GLN A 140 5.25 19.99 3.47
N LYS A 141 5.03 19.99 4.80
CA LYS A 141 6.12 20.06 5.81
C LYS A 141 7.13 18.92 5.72
N ILE A 142 6.73 17.76 5.22
CA ILE A 142 7.58 16.55 5.16
C ILE A 142 7.98 16.14 3.74
N ALA A 143 7.51 16.89 2.74
CA ALA A 143 7.72 16.56 1.35
C ALA A 143 9.15 16.90 0.92
N THR A 144 9.86 15.88 0.43
CA THR A 144 11.18 16.03 -0.19
C THR A 144 11.27 15.18 -1.45
N TRP A 145 12.02 15.68 -2.42
CA TRP A 145 12.40 14.99 -3.66
C TRP A 145 13.88 15.20 -3.92
N SER A 146 14.71 14.83 -2.95
CA SER A 146 16.17 14.95 -3.02
C SER A 146 16.85 13.68 -3.56
N LYS A 147 16.07 12.62 -3.83
CA LYS A 147 16.55 11.27 -4.17
C LYS A 147 16.15 10.90 -5.60
N ALA A 148 16.96 11.27 -6.58
CA ALA A 148 16.87 10.86 -7.99
C ALA A 148 15.51 11.12 -8.71
N ARG A 149 14.53 11.76 -8.09
CA ARG A 149 13.23 12.10 -8.67
C ARG A 149 12.87 13.56 -8.41
N ALA A 150 12.43 14.24 -9.46
CA ALA A 150 11.77 15.53 -9.32
C ALA A 150 10.35 15.38 -8.75
N PRO A 151 9.79 16.45 -8.14
CA PRO A 151 8.37 16.49 -7.80
C PRO A 151 7.51 16.21 -9.03
N PRO A 152 6.38 15.54 -8.91
CA PRO A 152 5.48 15.34 -10.02
C PRO A 152 4.87 16.69 -10.48
N THR A 153 4.48 16.79 -11.75
CA THR A 153 3.97 18.03 -12.37
C THR A 153 2.74 18.62 -11.67
N TRP A 154 1.93 17.79 -11.03
CA TRP A 154 0.76 18.23 -10.26
C TRP A 154 1.11 18.73 -8.85
N TRP A 155 2.34 18.51 -8.36
CA TRP A 155 2.78 19.04 -7.07
C TRP A 155 3.08 20.52 -7.14
N ARG A 156 2.53 21.29 -6.22
CA ARG A 156 2.82 22.73 -6.07
C ARG A 156 3.26 23.00 -4.64
N CYS A 157 4.37 23.70 -4.43
CA CYS A 157 4.67 24.30 -3.14
C CYS A 157 3.69 25.45 -2.90
N ILE A 158 3.01 25.44 -1.76
CA ILE A 158 2.16 26.52 -1.27
C ILE A 158 3.01 27.43 -0.39
#